data_d08d9d4c13aeaa6dca248ccc148db338
#
_entry.id   d08d9d4c13aeaa6dca248ccc148db338
#
_cell.length_a   1.000
_cell.length_b   1.000
_cell.length_c   1.000
_cell.angle_alpha   90.00
_cell.angle_beta   90.00
_cell.angle_gamma   90.00
#
_symmetry.space_group_name_H-M   'P 1'
#
loop_
_entity.id
_entity.type
_entity.pdbx_description
1 polymer ?
#
loop_
_entity_poly.entity_id
_entity_poly.type
_entity_poly.pdbx_seq_one_letter_code
_entity_poly.pdbx_strand_id
1 'polypeptide(L)'
;MQEQIIRRILLHLRFPFSFFLLPVFLFALSTLPDIRPEQTLLLAVLLHLLVYPSSNGFNSLMDRDEGSIGGIERPPPVPIQMYKVSLYMDIAALSLALLYLEKTVVFLLSGYILASRAYSHRRIRLKRRPVIGFLTVSLFQGPAVYAMVVCTNTICIGSAAWWPGLATSFLLVGAGYPLTQVYQHAQDARDGVMTLSRLLGIPGTFLFSGLLFAALGLALGWYAWQLSARPTAAVTALLLLLSPVLLYFLRWAAATRQHPDNADFRHTMRMNLLGSTALNALFLTWSVLNHLPSHVR
;
A
#
# COMPACT_ATOMS: atom_id res chain seq x y z
N MET A 1 23.54 24.60 -5.81
CA MET A 1 22.11 24.76 -6.15
C MET A 1 21.52 23.52 -6.80
N GLN A 2 22.11 22.99 -7.88
CA GLN A 2 21.58 21.80 -8.60
C GLN A 2 21.58 20.55 -7.72
N GLU A 3 22.63 20.26 -6.98
CA GLU A 3 22.72 19.13 -6.05
C GLU A 3 21.62 19.15 -4.97
N GLN A 4 21.31 20.32 -4.42
CA GLN A 4 20.23 20.48 -3.45
C GLN A 4 18.85 20.18 -4.05
N ILE A 5 18.64 20.52 -5.34
CA ILE A 5 17.39 20.21 -6.06
C ILE A 5 17.26 18.69 -6.22
N ILE A 6 18.33 18.02 -6.67
CA ILE A 6 18.34 16.55 -6.83
C ILE A 6 18.05 15.86 -5.48
N ARG A 7 18.74 16.25 -4.42
CA ARG A 7 18.50 15.70 -3.07
C ARG A 7 17.05 15.85 -2.61
N ARG A 8 16.43 17.03 -2.82
CA ARG A 8 15.03 17.27 -2.49
C ARG A 8 14.09 16.41 -3.33
N ILE A 9 14.37 16.23 -4.64
CA ILE A 9 13.60 15.33 -5.52
C ILE A 9 13.65 13.91 -4.97
N LEU A 10 14.84 13.37 -4.71
CA LEU A 10 15.00 12.01 -4.18
C LEU A 10 14.27 11.81 -2.85
N LEU A 11 14.28 12.80 -1.96
CA LEU A 11 13.53 12.74 -0.72
C LEU A 11 12.02 12.65 -0.96
N HIS A 12 11.46 13.45 -1.87
CA HIS A 12 10.02 13.45 -2.15
C HIS A 12 9.55 12.25 -2.97
N LEU A 13 10.43 11.56 -3.68
CA LEU A 13 10.13 10.27 -4.32
C LEU A 13 9.89 9.18 -3.28
N ARG A 14 10.44 9.30 -2.07
CA ARG A 14 10.17 8.42 -0.92
C ARG A 14 10.33 6.94 -1.27
N PHE A 15 11.43 6.55 -1.95
CA PHE A 15 11.68 5.16 -2.33
C PHE A 15 11.48 4.16 -1.17
N PRO A 16 11.97 4.41 0.06
CA PRO A 16 11.77 3.50 1.18
C PRO A 16 10.29 3.30 1.55
N PHE A 17 9.41 4.26 1.21
CA PHE A 17 8.00 4.15 1.49
C PHE A 17 7.31 3.03 0.70
N SER A 18 7.88 2.61 -0.44
CA SER A 18 7.38 1.47 -1.22
C SER A 18 7.42 0.14 -0.45
N PHE A 19 8.25 0.04 0.60
CA PHE A 19 8.27 -1.10 1.53
C PHE A 19 6.90 -1.35 2.18
N PHE A 20 6.13 -0.28 2.43
CA PHE A 20 4.79 -0.38 3.02
C PHE A 20 3.73 -0.87 2.02
N LEU A 21 4.03 -0.86 0.72
CA LEU A 21 3.15 -1.36 -0.34
C LEU A 21 3.55 -2.76 -0.82
N LEU A 22 4.73 -3.24 -0.43
CA LEU A 22 5.24 -4.56 -0.79
C LEU A 22 4.35 -5.73 -0.31
N PRO A 23 3.65 -5.65 0.85
CA PRO A 23 2.78 -6.75 1.30
C PRO A 23 1.75 -7.21 0.26
N VAL A 24 1.14 -6.29 -0.50
CA VAL A 24 0.14 -6.66 -1.53
C VAL A 24 0.79 -7.44 -2.67
N PHE A 25 1.97 -7.03 -3.10
CA PHE A 25 2.73 -7.71 -4.14
C PHE A 25 3.12 -9.14 -3.71
N LEU A 26 3.67 -9.27 -2.51
CA LEU A 26 4.07 -10.56 -1.95
C LEU A 26 2.88 -11.47 -1.64
N PHE A 27 1.76 -10.90 -1.17
CA PHE A 27 0.52 -11.65 -1.00
C PHE A 27 0.07 -12.25 -2.32
N ALA A 28 0.03 -11.47 -3.41
CA ALA A 28 -0.33 -11.97 -4.72
C ALA A 28 0.58 -13.12 -5.15
N LEU A 29 1.91 -12.99 -5.00
CA LEU A 29 2.86 -14.06 -5.30
C LEU A 29 2.62 -15.32 -4.48
N SER A 30 2.30 -15.17 -3.20
CA SER A 30 2.07 -16.31 -2.30
C SER A 30 0.81 -17.13 -2.66
N THR A 31 -0.09 -16.58 -3.47
CA THR A 31 -1.32 -17.27 -3.92
C THR A 31 -1.17 -17.95 -5.27
N LEU A 32 -0.04 -17.77 -5.96
CA LEU A 32 0.20 -18.31 -7.29
C LEU A 32 0.86 -19.69 -7.23
N PRO A 33 0.46 -20.66 -8.08
CA PRO A 33 1.12 -21.95 -8.17
C PRO A 33 2.48 -21.84 -8.89
N ASP A 34 2.57 -20.98 -9.91
CA ASP A 34 3.74 -20.77 -10.73
C ASP A 34 4.05 -19.28 -10.90
N ILE A 35 5.31 -18.93 -11.06
CA ILE A 35 5.80 -17.56 -11.23
C ILE A 35 6.62 -17.49 -12.51
N ARG A 36 6.43 -16.41 -13.29
CA ARG A 36 7.28 -15.98 -14.40
C ARG A 36 8.33 -14.99 -13.87
N PRO A 37 9.56 -15.42 -13.55
CA PRO A 37 10.47 -14.62 -12.73
C PRO A 37 10.83 -13.28 -13.39
N GLU A 38 11.11 -13.27 -14.68
CA GLU A 38 11.54 -12.07 -15.40
C GLU A 38 10.46 -10.99 -15.45
N GLN A 39 9.22 -11.37 -15.83
CA GLN A 39 8.09 -10.44 -15.90
C GLN A 39 7.67 -9.96 -14.51
N THR A 40 7.73 -10.85 -13.51
CA THR A 40 7.44 -10.52 -12.12
C THR A 40 8.46 -9.55 -11.55
N LEU A 41 9.75 -9.78 -11.80
CA LEU A 41 10.81 -8.86 -11.39
C LEU A 41 10.66 -7.50 -12.09
N LEU A 42 10.38 -7.51 -13.39
CA LEU A 42 10.12 -6.28 -14.13
C LEU A 42 8.93 -5.52 -13.50
N LEU A 43 7.78 -6.19 -13.24
CA LEU A 43 6.64 -5.54 -12.61
C LEU A 43 6.98 -4.98 -11.22
N ALA A 44 7.76 -5.71 -10.41
CA ALA A 44 8.24 -5.23 -9.12
C ALA A 44 9.08 -3.94 -9.27
N VAL A 45 10.01 -3.91 -10.22
CA VAL A 45 10.82 -2.73 -10.53
C VAL A 45 9.94 -1.56 -10.99
N LEU A 46 8.99 -1.80 -11.90
CA LEU A 46 8.08 -0.77 -12.40
C LEU A 46 7.25 -0.16 -11.27
N LEU A 47 6.68 -0.98 -10.40
CA LEU A 47 5.87 -0.50 -9.28
C LEU A 47 6.71 0.20 -8.21
N HIS A 48 7.78 -0.43 -7.72
CA HIS A 48 8.51 0.03 -6.53
C HIS A 48 9.56 1.10 -6.83
N LEU A 49 10.12 1.14 -8.04
CA LEU A 49 11.15 2.13 -8.39
C LEU A 49 10.65 3.24 -9.33
N LEU A 50 9.51 3.05 -10.03
CA LEU A 50 8.99 4.08 -10.93
C LEU A 50 7.63 4.59 -10.47
N VAL A 51 6.59 3.75 -10.39
CA VAL A 51 5.20 4.19 -10.22
C VAL A 51 4.89 4.70 -8.82
N TYR A 52 5.29 3.98 -7.77
CA TYR A 52 5.07 4.44 -6.38
C TYR A 52 5.86 5.70 -6.05
N PRO A 53 7.18 5.79 -6.38
CA PRO A 53 7.92 7.03 -6.16
C PRO A 53 7.39 8.20 -6.98
N SER A 54 7.02 7.98 -8.25
CA SER A 54 6.37 8.98 -9.08
C SER A 54 5.07 9.52 -8.46
N SER A 55 4.21 8.60 -7.97
CA SER A 55 2.96 8.95 -7.27
C SER A 55 3.22 9.77 -6.02
N ASN A 56 4.23 9.38 -5.21
CA ASN A 56 4.63 10.08 -4.00
C ASN A 56 5.14 11.50 -4.31
N GLY A 57 6.02 11.63 -5.30
CA GLY A 57 6.58 12.91 -5.73
C GLY A 57 5.51 13.86 -6.27
N PHE A 58 4.60 13.34 -7.11
CA PHE A 58 3.48 14.11 -7.63
C PHE A 58 2.51 14.56 -6.52
N ASN A 59 2.21 13.67 -5.58
CA ASN A 59 1.39 14.01 -4.41
C ASN A 59 2.03 15.16 -3.61
N SER A 60 3.33 15.04 -3.28
CA SER A 60 4.06 16.10 -2.57
C SER A 60 4.03 17.45 -3.32
N LEU A 61 4.17 17.43 -4.66
CA LEU A 61 4.13 18.64 -5.47
C LEU A 61 2.74 19.31 -5.48
N MET A 62 1.67 18.50 -5.51
CA MET A 62 0.31 19.02 -5.52
C MET A 62 -0.12 19.55 -4.16
N ASP A 63 0.29 18.88 -3.08
CA ASP A 63 -0.12 19.22 -1.72
C ASP A 63 0.70 20.36 -1.14
N ARG A 64 2.02 20.36 -1.40
CA ARG A 64 2.97 21.33 -0.82
C ARG A 64 2.92 21.36 0.70
N ASP A 65 2.86 20.15 1.28
CA ASP A 65 2.76 19.97 2.71
C ASP A 65 3.92 20.63 3.46
N GLU A 66 3.60 21.42 4.48
CA GLU A 66 4.57 21.99 5.43
C GLU A 66 4.78 21.08 6.64
N GLY A 67 3.80 20.24 6.95
CA GLY A 67 3.84 19.24 8.00
C GLY A 67 4.38 17.89 7.53
N SER A 68 4.41 16.92 8.44
CA SER A 68 4.90 15.57 8.17
C SER A 68 4.11 14.89 7.04
N ILE A 69 4.81 14.22 6.15
CA ILE A 69 4.25 13.38 5.08
C ILE A 69 4.74 11.95 5.26
N GLY A 70 4.06 10.98 4.62
CA GLY A 70 4.44 9.57 4.76
C GLY A 70 5.93 9.32 4.57
N GLY A 71 6.62 8.89 5.62
CA GLY A 71 8.06 8.61 5.62
C GLY A 71 8.99 9.81 5.90
N ILE A 72 8.49 11.06 5.96
CA ILE A 72 9.31 12.26 6.20
C ILE A 72 8.64 13.13 7.27
N GLU A 73 9.29 13.28 8.43
CA GLU A 73 8.77 14.09 9.54
C GLU A 73 8.80 15.60 9.24
N ARG A 74 9.86 16.06 8.55
CA ARG A 74 10.06 17.46 8.16
C ARG A 74 10.45 17.54 6.69
N PRO A 75 9.47 17.57 5.76
CA PRO A 75 9.76 17.64 4.34
C PRO A 75 10.33 18.98 3.94
N PRO A 76 11.39 19.01 3.10
CA PRO A 76 11.86 20.26 2.50
C PRO A 76 10.85 20.76 1.45
N PRO A 77 10.91 22.05 1.03
CA PRO A 77 10.09 22.53 -0.07
C PRO A 77 10.27 21.72 -1.34
N VAL A 78 9.14 21.40 -1.99
CA VAL A 78 9.11 20.54 -3.19
C VAL A 78 9.60 21.33 -4.43
N PRO A 79 10.63 20.86 -5.14
CA PRO A 79 11.08 21.50 -6.38
C PRO A 79 10.03 21.35 -7.49
N ILE A 80 9.82 22.39 -8.30
CA ILE A 80 8.88 22.35 -9.43
C ILE A 80 9.25 21.30 -10.49
N GLN A 81 10.54 20.97 -10.59
CA GLN A 81 11.07 19.91 -11.48
C GLN A 81 10.45 18.54 -11.18
N MET A 82 9.92 18.33 -9.97
CA MET A 82 9.21 17.11 -9.58
C MET A 82 8.11 16.73 -10.55
N TYR A 83 7.42 17.72 -11.16
CA TYR A 83 6.40 17.46 -12.18
C TYR A 83 6.96 16.66 -13.37
N LYS A 84 8.09 17.14 -13.93
CA LYS A 84 8.75 16.50 -15.07
C LYS A 84 9.31 15.12 -14.68
N VAL A 85 9.94 15.02 -13.51
CA VAL A 85 10.47 13.75 -13.01
C VAL A 85 9.36 12.71 -12.89
N SER A 86 8.25 13.07 -12.23
CA SER A 86 7.11 12.15 -12.09
C SER A 86 6.52 11.75 -13.46
N LEU A 87 6.41 12.70 -14.40
CA LEU A 87 5.92 12.42 -15.75
C LEU A 87 6.83 11.46 -16.50
N TYR A 88 8.14 11.69 -16.48
CA TYR A 88 9.10 10.80 -17.15
C TYR A 88 9.14 9.41 -16.53
N MET A 89 9.01 9.29 -15.22
CA MET A 89 8.91 8.00 -14.55
C MET A 89 7.65 7.23 -14.97
N ASP A 90 6.50 7.91 -15.10
CA ASP A 90 5.26 7.29 -15.58
C ASP A 90 5.39 6.83 -17.05
N ILE A 91 5.95 7.68 -17.92
CA ILE A 91 6.18 7.33 -19.33
C ILE A 91 7.12 6.14 -19.43
N ALA A 92 8.23 6.14 -18.70
CA ALA A 92 9.18 5.03 -18.69
C ALA A 92 8.52 3.73 -18.22
N ALA A 93 7.72 3.79 -17.12
CA ALA A 93 7.01 2.62 -16.61
C ALA A 93 6.02 2.06 -17.64
N LEU A 94 5.22 2.91 -18.28
CA LEU A 94 4.25 2.48 -19.30
C LEU A 94 4.94 1.96 -20.57
N SER A 95 6.03 2.59 -21.03
CA SER A 95 6.78 2.14 -22.19
C SER A 95 7.39 0.76 -21.97
N LEU A 96 8.02 0.54 -20.81
CA LEU A 96 8.58 -0.77 -20.45
C LEU A 96 7.48 -1.83 -20.31
N ALA A 97 6.35 -1.47 -19.66
CA ALA A 97 5.22 -2.39 -19.54
C ALA A 97 4.64 -2.78 -20.91
N LEU A 98 4.51 -1.82 -21.85
CA LEU A 98 4.02 -2.07 -23.21
C LEU A 98 4.94 -3.02 -24.02
N LEU A 99 6.24 -2.96 -23.77
CA LEU A 99 7.23 -3.78 -24.49
C LEU A 99 7.32 -5.22 -23.95
N TYR A 100 7.09 -5.42 -22.64
CA TYR A 100 7.46 -6.67 -21.98
C TYR A 100 6.36 -7.34 -21.18
N LEU A 101 5.21 -6.67 -20.93
CA LEU A 101 4.12 -7.21 -20.13
C LEU A 101 2.83 -7.36 -20.96
N GLU A 102 1.92 -8.17 -20.46
CA GLU A 102 0.60 -8.41 -21.06
C GLU A 102 -0.25 -7.13 -21.10
N LYS A 103 -1.07 -6.98 -22.15
CA LYS A 103 -1.93 -5.80 -22.35
C LYS A 103 -2.84 -5.50 -21.15
N THR A 104 -3.33 -6.54 -20.47
CA THR A 104 -4.15 -6.39 -19.26
C THR A 104 -3.37 -5.72 -18.14
N VAL A 105 -2.09 -6.09 -17.96
CA VAL A 105 -1.22 -5.46 -16.95
C VAL A 105 -0.96 -3.99 -17.29
N VAL A 106 -0.71 -3.69 -18.57
CA VAL A 106 -0.53 -2.31 -19.06
C VAL A 106 -1.79 -1.48 -18.79
N PHE A 107 -2.98 -2.03 -19.06
CA PHE A 107 -4.25 -1.36 -18.78
C PHE A 107 -4.42 -1.06 -17.28
N LEU A 108 -4.16 -2.04 -16.41
CA LEU A 108 -4.24 -1.88 -14.96
C LEU A 108 -3.22 -0.86 -14.43
N LEU A 109 -1.99 -0.90 -14.95
CA LEU A 109 -0.93 0.04 -14.59
C LEU A 109 -1.29 1.47 -15.01
N SER A 110 -1.85 1.63 -16.23
CA SER A 110 -2.35 2.92 -16.71
C SER A 110 -3.47 3.45 -15.82
N GLY A 111 -4.41 2.58 -15.44
CA GLY A 111 -5.48 2.90 -14.50
C GLY A 111 -4.95 3.34 -13.14
N TYR A 112 -3.93 2.65 -12.62
CA TYR A 112 -3.26 3.01 -11.36
C TYR A 112 -2.65 4.43 -11.44
N ILE A 113 -1.87 4.71 -12.49
CA ILE A 113 -1.23 6.01 -12.68
C ILE A 113 -2.29 7.11 -12.79
N LEU A 114 -3.32 6.92 -13.60
CA LEU A 114 -4.41 7.90 -13.75
C LEU A 114 -5.17 8.14 -12.45
N ALA A 115 -5.49 7.08 -11.69
CA ALA A 115 -6.14 7.19 -10.39
C ALA A 115 -5.27 7.96 -9.38
N SER A 116 -3.96 7.68 -9.32
CA SER A 116 -3.01 8.39 -8.49
C SER A 116 -2.91 9.88 -8.86
N ARG A 117 -2.92 10.20 -10.15
CA ARG A 117 -2.94 11.58 -10.63
C ARG A 117 -4.26 12.28 -10.25
N ALA A 118 -5.40 11.64 -10.50
CA ALA A 118 -6.73 12.18 -10.14
C ALA A 118 -6.88 12.35 -8.63
N TYR A 119 -6.30 11.46 -7.83
CA TYR A 119 -6.30 11.55 -6.37
C TYR A 119 -5.68 12.85 -5.86
N SER A 120 -4.50 13.24 -6.42
CA SER A 120 -3.70 14.36 -5.93
C SER A 120 -3.91 15.67 -6.71
N HIS A 121 -4.26 15.61 -8.02
CA HIS A 121 -4.30 16.77 -8.90
C HIS A 121 -5.31 17.81 -8.42
N ARG A 122 -4.88 19.08 -8.24
CA ARG A 122 -5.65 20.14 -7.57
C ARG A 122 -7.05 20.40 -8.13
N ARG A 123 -7.29 20.19 -9.44
CA ARG A 123 -8.61 20.40 -10.08
C ARG A 123 -9.56 19.23 -9.83
N ILE A 124 -9.06 17.97 -9.73
CA ILE A 124 -9.88 16.77 -9.54
C ILE A 124 -9.93 16.43 -8.06
N ARG A 125 -8.78 16.24 -7.44
CA ARG A 125 -8.49 16.08 -6.00
C ARG A 125 -9.45 15.08 -5.31
N LEU A 126 -9.48 13.82 -5.78
CA LEU A 126 -10.39 12.80 -5.25
C LEU A 126 -10.25 12.62 -3.73
N LYS A 127 -9.07 12.88 -3.17
CA LYS A 127 -8.81 12.84 -1.73
C LYS A 127 -9.67 13.80 -0.89
N ARG A 128 -10.26 14.84 -1.49
CA ARG A 128 -11.18 15.77 -0.80
C ARG A 128 -12.53 15.13 -0.47
N ARG A 129 -12.85 14.00 -1.11
CA ARG A 129 -14.09 13.26 -0.92
C ARG A 129 -13.81 12.01 -0.07
N PRO A 130 -14.29 11.93 1.18
CA PRO A 130 -13.88 10.93 2.16
C PRO A 130 -13.92 9.50 1.65
N VAL A 131 -15.07 9.06 1.15
CA VAL A 131 -15.28 7.69 0.67
C VAL A 131 -14.56 7.45 -0.66
N ILE A 132 -14.63 8.39 -1.60
CA ILE A 132 -13.98 8.24 -2.91
C ILE A 132 -12.45 8.22 -2.76
N GLY A 133 -11.89 9.07 -1.91
CA GLY A 133 -10.46 9.06 -1.60
C GLY A 133 -10.01 7.73 -1.00
N PHE A 134 -10.76 7.23 -0.02
CA PHE A 134 -10.51 5.92 0.60
C PHE A 134 -10.58 4.78 -0.44
N LEU A 135 -11.67 4.73 -1.23
CA LEU A 135 -11.84 3.70 -2.25
C LEU A 135 -10.77 3.78 -3.33
N THR A 136 -10.39 5.00 -3.77
CA THR A 136 -9.33 5.16 -4.78
C THR A 136 -8.02 4.52 -4.31
N VAL A 137 -7.57 4.83 -3.09
CA VAL A 137 -6.33 4.26 -2.57
C VAL A 137 -6.47 2.75 -2.35
N SER A 138 -7.53 2.32 -1.66
CA SER A 138 -7.72 0.91 -1.31
C SER A 138 -7.87 0.01 -2.54
N LEU A 139 -8.56 0.46 -3.60
CA LEU A 139 -8.75 -0.33 -4.83
C LEU A 139 -7.49 -0.37 -5.69
N PHE A 140 -6.82 0.77 -5.88
CA PHE A 140 -5.68 0.82 -6.79
C PHE A 140 -4.38 0.31 -6.17
N GLN A 141 -4.15 0.51 -4.87
CA GLN A 141 -2.98 -0.05 -4.18
C GLN A 141 -3.19 -1.49 -3.70
N GLY A 142 -4.44 -1.96 -3.58
CA GLY A 142 -4.81 -3.33 -3.22
C GLY A 142 -5.16 -4.18 -4.46
N PRO A 143 -6.44 -4.30 -4.81
CA PRO A 143 -6.93 -5.15 -5.90
C PRO A 143 -6.25 -4.96 -7.24
N ALA A 144 -5.96 -3.71 -7.66
CA ALA A 144 -5.31 -3.48 -8.95
C ALA A 144 -3.86 -4.01 -8.96
N VAL A 145 -3.11 -3.85 -7.86
CA VAL A 145 -1.76 -4.41 -7.74
C VAL A 145 -1.80 -5.93 -7.68
N TYR A 146 -2.71 -6.52 -6.88
CA TYR A 146 -2.94 -7.95 -6.87
C TYR A 146 -3.23 -8.49 -8.28
N ALA A 147 -4.16 -7.85 -8.99
CA ALA A 147 -4.52 -8.21 -10.35
C ALA A 147 -3.33 -8.11 -11.31
N MET A 148 -2.52 -7.04 -11.24
CA MET A 148 -1.32 -6.91 -12.06
C MET A 148 -0.35 -8.08 -11.84
N VAL A 149 -0.09 -8.47 -10.60
CA VAL A 149 0.82 -9.59 -10.29
C VAL A 149 0.24 -10.92 -10.80
N VAL A 150 -1.03 -11.19 -10.57
CA VAL A 150 -1.68 -12.42 -11.04
C VAL A 150 -1.71 -12.47 -12.56
N CYS A 151 -2.10 -11.38 -13.25
CA CYS A 151 -2.17 -11.33 -14.71
C CYS A 151 -0.79 -11.37 -15.38
N THR A 152 0.27 -11.02 -14.68
CA THR A 152 1.65 -11.21 -15.17
C THR A 152 2.03 -12.69 -15.21
N ASN A 153 1.48 -13.49 -14.31
CA ASN A 153 1.93 -14.87 -14.10
C ASN A 153 0.98 -15.94 -14.65
N THR A 154 -0.32 -15.65 -14.77
CA THR A 154 -1.32 -16.62 -15.20
C THR A 154 -2.46 -15.97 -15.96
N ILE A 155 -3.38 -16.78 -16.53
CA ILE A 155 -4.65 -16.31 -17.07
C ILE A 155 -5.49 -15.78 -15.90
N CYS A 156 -5.67 -14.46 -15.86
CA CYS A 156 -6.06 -13.76 -14.64
C CYS A 156 -7.56 -13.81 -14.29
N ILE A 157 -8.45 -14.23 -15.17
CA ILE A 157 -9.90 -14.17 -14.92
C ILE A 157 -10.49 -15.57 -14.81
N GLY A 158 -11.22 -15.82 -13.71
CA GLY A 158 -12.07 -17.02 -13.57
C GLY A 158 -11.58 -18.08 -12.60
N SER A 159 -10.44 -17.91 -11.90
CA SER A 159 -10.06 -18.85 -10.84
C SER A 159 -10.91 -18.61 -9.57
N ALA A 160 -11.22 -19.68 -8.83
CA ALA A 160 -11.94 -19.58 -7.55
C ALA A 160 -11.22 -18.68 -6.52
N ALA A 161 -9.90 -18.57 -6.61
CA ALA A 161 -9.08 -17.73 -5.73
C ALA A 161 -9.07 -16.23 -6.11
N TRP A 162 -9.57 -15.86 -7.29
CA TRP A 162 -9.56 -14.50 -7.81
C TRP A 162 -10.27 -13.51 -6.90
N TRP A 163 -11.54 -13.75 -6.60
CA TRP A 163 -12.35 -12.84 -5.80
C TRP A 163 -11.89 -12.72 -4.35
N PRO A 164 -11.56 -13.83 -3.64
CA PRO A 164 -10.96 -13.75 -2.31
C PRO A 164 -9.64 -12.98 -2.30
N GLY A 165 -8.80 -13.14 -3.34
CA GLY A 165 -7.54 -12.42 -3.47
C GLY A 165 -7.73 -10.92 -3.60
N LEU A 166 -8.66 -10.47 -4.46
CA LEU A 166 -9.02 -9.06 -4.61
C LEU A 166 -9.56 -8.48 -3.31
N ALA A 167 -10.46 -9.20 -2.62
CA ALA A 167 -11.02 -8.75 -1.34
C ALA A 167 -9.96 -8.63 -0.25
N THR A 168 -9.07 -9.63 -0.12
CA THR A 168 -7.98 -9.60 0.87
C THR A 168 -6.99 -8.47 0.57
N SER A 169 -6.63 -8.26 -0.70
CA SER A 169 -5.74 -7.16 -1.08
C SER A 169 -6.35 -5.79 -0.84
N PHE A 170 -7.67 -5.64 -0.97
CA PHE A 170 -8.39 -4.43 -0.55
C PHE A 170 -8.27 -4.20 0.96
N LEU A 171 -8.43 -5.25 1.76
CA LEU A 171 -8.32 -5.18 3.23
C LEU A 171 -6.88 -4.87 3.68
N LEU A 172 -5.85 -5.42 2.98
CA LEU A 172 -4.44 -5.13 3.27
C LEU A 172 -4.13 -3.63 3.23
N VAL A 173 -4.69 -2.91 2.27
CA VAL A 173 -4.51 -1.46 2.15
C VAL A 173 -5.53 -0.71 2.98
N GLY A 174 -6.82 -1.05 2.85
CA GLY A 174 -7.93 -0.33 3.44
C GLY A 174 -7.90 -0.29 4.97
N ALA A 175 -7.38 -1.33 5.63
CA ALA A 175 -7.28 -1.37 7.08
C ALA A 175 -6.26 -0.38 7.64
N GLY A 176 -5.12 -0.20 6.95
CA GLY A 176 -4.05 0.68 7.39
C GLY A 176 -4.18 2.13 6.91
N TYR A 177 -4.74 2.33 5.72
CA TYR A 177 -4.73 3.63 5.05
C TYR A 177 -5.38 4.78 5.86
N PRO A 178 -6.56 4.65 6.51
CA PRO A 178 -7.12 5.73 7.31
C PRO A 178 -6.24 6.14 8.49
N LEU A 179 -5.50 5.21 9.07
CA LEU A 179 -4.55 5.51 10.16
C LEU A 179 -3.38 6.39 9.70
N THR A 180 -3.01 6.33 8.41
CA THR A 180 -1.96 7.20 7.87
C THR A 180 -2.38 8.67 7.74
N GLN A 181 -3.65 8.97 7.93
CA GLN A 181 -4.23 10.31 7.82
C GLN A 181 -4.40 11.00 9.18
N VAL A 182 -4.37 10.27 10.32
CA VAL A 182 -4.72 10.84 11.63
C VAL A 182 -3.83 12.03 12.02
N TYR A 183 -2.53 11.97 11.72
CA TYR A 183 -1.60 13.06 12.05
C TYR A 183 -1.67 14.26 11.09
N GLN A 184 -2.39 14.12 9.97
CA GLN A 184 -2.55 15.17 8.97
C GLN A 184 -3.85 15.96 9.12
N HIS A 185 -4.72 15.63 10.09
CA HIS A 185 -6.03 16.26 10.24
C HIS A 185 -6.00 17.79 10.26
N ALA A 186 -5.02 18.40 10.98
CA ALA A 186 -4.90 19.85 11.06
C ALA A 186 -4.50 20.48 9.72
N GLN A 187 -3.62 19.82 8.97
CA GLN A 187 -3.20 20.28 7.65
C GLN A 187 -4.29 20.11 6.62
N ASP A 188 -4.91 18.92 6.57
CA ASP A 188 -6.07 18.65 5.70
C ASP A 188 -7.21 19.65 5.96
N ALA A 189 -7.39 20.10 7.21
CA ALA A 189 -8.38 21.12 7.55
C ALA A 189 -8.06 22.47 6.89
N ARG A 190 -6.81 22.91 6.98
CA ARG A 190 -6.34 24.16 6.36
C ARG A 190 -6.49 24.12 4.84
N ASP A 191 -6.24 22.98 4.24
CA ASP A 191 -6.33 22.77 2.79
C ASP A 191 -7.76 22.49 2.27
N GLY A 192 -8.76 22.49 3.16
CA GLY A 192 -10.16 22.19 2.81
C GLY A 192 -10.35 20.76 2.30
N VAL A 193 -9.50 19.80 2.75
CA VAL A 193 -9.58 18.38 2.41
C VAL A 193 -10.34 17.65 3.51
N MET A 194 -11.43 16.97 3.16
CA MET A 194 -12.17 16.09 4.06
C MET A 194 -11.83 14.64 3.74
N THR A 195 -10.85 14.09 4.46
CA THR A 195 -10.49 12.66 4.36
C THR A 195 -11.46 11.78 5.14
N LEU A 196 -11.43 10.45 4.89
CA LEU A 196 -12.26 9.51 5.66
C LEU A 196 -11.92 9.56 7.15
N SER A 197 -10.64 9.63 7.48
CA SER A 197 -10.17 9.74 8.86
C SER A 197 -10.68 11.02 9.55
N ARG A 198 -10.68 12.17 8.84
CA ARG A 198 -11.27 13.40 9.38
C ARG A 198 -12.77 13.31 9.57
N LEU A 199 -13.49 12.68 8.62
CA LEU A 199 -14.93 12.48 8.72
C LEU A 199 -15.31 11.63 9.94
N LEU A 200 -14.55 10.57 10.21
CA LEU A 200 -14.78 9.65 11.33
C LEU A 200 -14.25 10.19 12.67
N GLY A 201 -13.36 11.17 12.62
CA GLY A 201 -12.57 11.58 13.79
C GLY A 201 -11.55 10.49 14.21
N ILE A 202 -10.70 10.81 15.20
CA ILE A 202 -9.66 9.87 15.65
C ILE A 202 -10.27 8.55 16.18
N PRO A 203 -11.24 8.56 17.12
CA PRO A 203 -11.81 7.32 17.65
C PRO A 203 -12.53 6.49 16.59
N GLY A 204 -13.28 7.13 15.69
CA GLY A 204 -13.97 6.45 14.59
C GLY A 204 -13.00 5.85 13.58
N THR A 205 -11.86 6.50 13.31
CA THR A 205 -10.80 5.97 12.45
C THR A 205 -10.22 4.67 13.04
N PHE A 206 -9.90 4.65 14.32
CA PHE A 206 -9.40 3.44 14.98
C PHE A 206 -10.44 2.31 14.98
N LEU A 207 -11.71 2.61 15.24
CA LEU A 207 -12.78 1.61 15.17
C LEU A 207 -12.91 1.05 13.75
N PHE A 208 -12.99 1.90 12.74
CA PHE A 208 -13.11 1.50 11.35
C PHE A 208 -11.90 0.64 10.90
N SER A 209 -10.69 1.10 11.17
CA SER A 209 -9.47 0.33 10.87
C SER A 209 -9.43 -0.99 11.64
N GLY A 210 -9.86 -1.01 12.90
CA GLY A 210 -9.94 -2.22 13.73
C GLY A 210 -10.89 -3.27 13.15
N LEU A 211 -12.05 -2.85 12.64
CA LEU A 211 -13.00 -3.75 11.96
C LEU A 211 -12.40 -4.33 10.68
N LEU A 212 -11.71 -3.51 9.89
CA LEU A 212 -11.03 -3.98 8.67
C LEU A 212 -9.84 -4.89 9.00
N PHE A 213 -9.08 -4.64 10.07
CA PHE A 213 -8.02 -5.55 10.55
C PHE A 213 -8.59 -6.89 11.02
N ALA A 214 -9.75 -6.90 11.68
CA ALA A 214 -10.42 -8.14 12.05
C ALA A 214 -10.85 -8.95 10.81
N ALA A 215 -11.45 -8.28 9.82
CA ALA A 215 -11.80 -8.90 8.54
C ALA A 215 -10.55 -9.42 7.79
N LEU A 216 -9.46 -8.66 7.77
CA LEU A 216 -8.18 -9.09 7.22
C LEU A 216 -7.63 -10.31 7.95
N GLY A 217 -7.68 -10.33 9.28
CA GLY A 217 -7.27 -11.47 10.10
C GLY A 217 -8.02 -12.75 9.76
N LEU A 218 -9.35 -12.65 9.56
CA LEU A 218 -10.18 -13.78 9.11
C LEU A 218 -9.80 -14.25 7.70
N ALA A 219 -9.59 -13.31 6.77
CA ALA A 219 -9.16 -13.64 5.41
C ALA A 219 -7.79 -14.33 5.38
N LEU A 220 -6.81 -13.80 6.12
CA LEU A 220 -5.48 -14.41 6.22
C LEU A 220 -5.53 -15.77 6.95
N GLY A 221 -6.38 -15.92 7.95
CA GLY A 221 -6.62 -17.19 8.62
C GLY A 221 -7.19 -18.25 7.66
N TRP A 222 -8.11 -17.83 6.79
CA TRP A 222 -8.65 -18.70 5.72
C TRP A 222 -7.55 -19.11 4.74
N TYR A 223 -6.69 -18.19 4.29
CA TYR A 223 -5.55 -18.52 3.42
C TYR A 223 -4.55 -19.45 4.11
N ALA A 224 -4.20 -19.20 5.38
CA ALA A 224 -3.32 -20.06 6.17
C ALA A 224 -3.86 -21.48 6.28
N TRP A 225 -5.19 -21.60 6.43
CA TRP A 225 -5.88 -22.90 6.45
C TRP A 225 -5.82 -23.62 5.12
N GLN A 226 -6.07 -22.92 4.00
CA GLN A 226 -6.15 -23.51 2.67
C GLN A 226 -4.78 -23.84 2.06
N LEU A 227 -3.77 -23.01 2.32
CA LEU A 227 -2.46 -23.16 1.69
C LEU A 227 -1.51 -24.11 2.45
N SER A 228 -1.86 -24.53 3.66
CA SER A 228 -0.95 -25.32 4.48
C SER A 228 -1.38 -26.79 4.61
N ALA A 229 -0.40 -27.69 4.50
CA ALA A 229 -0.59 -29.10 4.86
C ALA A 229 -0.85 -29.30 6.38
N ARG A 230 -0.54 -28.30 7.21
CA ARG A 230 -0.79 -28.29 8.68
C ARG A 230 -1.58 -27.03 9.07
N PRO A 231 -2.90 -26.97 8.77
CA PRO A 231 -3.71 -25.76 8.89
C PRO A 231 -3.71 -25.13 10.28
N THR A 232 -3.85 -25.95 11.33
CA THR A 232 -3.85 -25.45 12.72
C THR A 232 -2.51 -24.80 13.09
N ALA A 233 -1.38 -25.41 12.74
CA ALA A 233 -0.05 -24.84 12.98
C ALA A 233 0.14 -23.53 12.20
N ALA A 234 -0.33 -23.46 10.95
CA ALA A 234 -0.23 -22.28 10.10
C ALA A 234 -1.06 -21.11 10.67
N VAL A 235 -2.29 -21.36 11.12
CA VAL A 235 -3.12 -20.36 11.78
C VAL A 235 -2.50 -19.91 13.10
N THR A 236 -1.96 -20.82 13.90
CA THR A 236 -1.28 -20.47 15.16
C THR A 236 -0.04 -19.60 14.89
N ALA A 237 0.79 -19.96 13.90
CA ALA A 237 1.95 -19.16 13.50
C ALA A 237 1.54 -17.77 13.01
N LEU A 238 0.46 -17.66 12.22
CA LEU A 238 -0.11 -16.39 11.78
C LEU A 238 -0.50 -15.52 12.99
N LEU A 239 -1.24 -16.06 13.95
CA LEU A 239 -1.68 -15.35 15.14
C LEU A 239 -0.49 -14.86 15.98
N LEU A 240 0.52 -15.71 16.17
CA LEU A 240 1.75 -15.35 16.88
C LEU A 240 2.52 -14.24 16.16
N LEU A 241 2.66 -14.33 14.84
CA LEU A 241 3.37 -13.33 14.02
C LEU A 241 2.66 -11.97 14.03
N LEU A 242 1.33 -11.95 13.96
CA LEU A 242 0.55 -10.71 13.93
C LEU A 242 0.24 -10.16 15.33
N SER A 243 0.45 -10.94 16.40
CA SER A 243 0.14 -10.50 17.78
C SER A 243 0.87 -9.21 18.20
N PRO A 244 2.16 -8.96 17.87
CA PRO A 244 2.81 -7.70 18.21
C PRO A 244 2.17 -6.49 17.50
N VAL A 245 1.73 -6.68 16.26
CA VAL A 245 1.05 -5.64 15.46
C VAL A 245 -0.30 -5.30 16.10
N LEU A 246 -1.08 -6.32 16.44
CA LEU A 246 -2.37 -6.16 17.11
C LEU A 246 -2.23 -5.49 18.49
N LEU A 247 -1.27 -5.94 19.29
CA LEU A 247 -1.00 -5.36 20.61
C LEU A 247 -0.59 -3.89 20.50
N TYR A 248 0.27 -3.55 19.52
CA TYR A 248 0.65 -2.17 19.27
C TYR A 248 -0.56 -1.33 18.85
N PHE A 249 -1.37 -1.81 17.92
CA PHE A 249 -2.59 -1.13 17.48
C PHE A 249 -3.55 -0.85 18.64
N LEU A 250 -3.84 -1.86 19.48
CA LEU A 250 -4.76 -1.72 20.62
C LEU A 250 -4.23 -0.74 21.67
N ARG A 251 -2.92 -0.81 21.98
CA ARG A 251 -2.26 0.15 22.89
C ARG A 251 -2.30 1.58 22.35
N TRP A 252 -2.02 1.74 21.07
CA TRP A 252 -2.08 3.05 20.41
C TRP A 252 -3.50 3.60 20.40
N ALA A 253 -4.50 2.78 20.05
CA ALA A 253 -5.92 3.17 20.12
C ALA A 253 -6.35 3.58 21.54
N ALA A 254 -5.88 2.88 22.58
CA ALA A 254 -6.16 3.23 23.97
C ALA A 254 -5.46 4.56 24.37
N ALA A 255 -4.20 4.73 23.98
CA ALA A 255 -3.44 5.94 24.26
C ALA A 255 -4.04 7.19 23.58
N THR A 256 -4.55 7.07 22.34
CA THR A 256 -5.21 8.21 21.65
C THR A 256 -6.56 8.59 22.24
N ARG A 257 -7.25 7.66 22.91
CA ARG A 257 -8.49 7.99 23.66
C ARG A 257 -8.22 8.87 24.87
N GLN A 258 -7.09 8.66 25.54
CA GLN A 258 -6.68 9.45 26.72
C GLN A 258 -6.03 10.77 26.29
N HIS A 259 -5.16 10.71 25.28
CA HIS A 259 -4.39 11.84 24.76
C HIS A 259 -4.46 11.84 23.23
N PRO A 260 -5.36 12.64 22.61
CA PRO A 260 -5.52 12.70 21.15
C PRO A 260 -4.24 13.03 20.38
N ASP A 261 -3.31 13.75 21.03
CA ASP A 261 -2.00 14.11 20.43
C ASP A 261 -1.11 12.89 20.13
N ASN A 262 -1.41 11.72 20.71
CA ASN A 262 -0.78 10.46 20.34
C ASN A 262 -1.18 9.95 18.94
N ALA A 263 -2.17 10.57 18.29
CA ALA A 263 -2.47 10.34 16.87
C ALA A 263 -1.45 11.08 15.99
N ASP A 264 -0.18 10.79 16.16
CA ASP A 264 0.97 11.48 15.60
C ASP A 264 1.68 10.69 14.48
N PHE A 265 2.62 11.36 13.83
CA PHE A 265 3.44 10.80 12.76
C PHE A 265 4.26 9.59 13.23
N ARG A 266 4.86 9.65 14.43
CA ARG A 266 5.77 8.60 14.92
C ARG A 266 5.04 7.30 15.21
N HIS A 267 3.89 7.38 15.88
CA HIS A 267 3.05 6.20 16.13
C HIS A 267 2.54 5.60 14.82
N THR A 268 2.11 6.45 13.86
CA THR A 268 1.69 6.00 12.53
C THR A 268 2.81 5.27 11.79
N MET A 269 4.01 5.84 11.74
CA MET A 269 5.14 5.19 11.03
C MET A 269 5.58 3.89 11.72
N ARG A 270 5.52 3.82 13.06
CA ARG A 270 5.78 2.56 13.79
C ARG A 270 4.75 1.49 13.47
N MET A 271 3.45 1.85 13.43
CA MET A 271 2.38 0.93 13.04
C MET A 271 2.59 0.40 11.63
N ASN A 272 2.90 1.29 10.67
CA ASN A 272 3.20 0.90 9.29
C ASN A 272 4.41 -0.03 9.20
N LEU A 273 5.50 0.29 9.93
CA LEU A 273 6.70 -0.53 9.90
C LEU A 273 6.46 -1.92 10.49
N LEU A 274 5.82 -2.01 11.66
CA LEU A 274 5.49 -3.29 12.30
C LEU A 274 4.57 -4.14 11.41
N GLY A 275 3.49 -3.53 10.92
CA GLY A 275 2.52 -4.22 10.07
C GLY A 275 3.13 -4.71 8.77
N SER A 276 3.85 -3.83 8.05
CA SER A 276 4.46 -4.22 6.77
C SER A 276 5.59 -5.23 6.95
N THR A 277 6.38 -5.14 8.02
CA THR A 277 7.44 -6.14 8.29
C THR A 277 6.82 -7.51 8.57
N ALA A 278 5.80 -7.59 9.42
CA ALA A 278 5.13 -8.85 9.72
C ALA A 278 4.46 -9.46 8.48
N LEU A 279 3.74 -8.64 7.70
CA LEU A 279 3.06 -9.10 6.49
C LEU A 279 4.05 -9.51 5.39
N ASN A 280 5.14 -8.76 5.19
CA ASN A 280 6.18 -9.12 4.22
C ASN A 280 6.85 -10.45 4.60
N ALA A 281 7.18 -10.65 5.88
CA ALA A 281 7.73 -11.90 6.37
C ALA A 281 6.75 -13.06 6.16
N LEU A 282 5.46 -12.87 6.49
CA LEU A 282 4.41 -13.86 6.29
C LEU A 282 4.32 -14.29 4.82
N PHE A 283 4.15 -13.34 3.92
CA PHE A 283 3.92 -13.65 2.50
C PHE A 283 5.16 -14.16 1.79
N LEU A 284 6.35 -13.73 2.17
CA LEU A 284 7.60 -14.35 1.73
C LEU A 284 7.67 -15.80 2.15
N THR A 285 7.37 -16.10 3.42
CA THR A 285 7.34 -17.46 3.92
C THR A 285 6.33 -18.33 3.17
N TRP A 286 5.11 -17.82 2.97
CA TRP A 286 4.10 -18.54 2.19
C TRP A 286 4.54 -18.75 0.74
N SER A 287 5.10 -17.73 0.09
CA SER A 287 5.61 -17.84 -1.27
C SER A 287 6.70 -18.89 -1.38
N VAL A 288 7.68 -18.88 -0.48
CA VAL A 288 8.75 -19.89 -0.46
C VAL A 288 8.18 -21.30 -0.24
N LEU A 289 7.33 -21.50 0.76
CA LEU A 289 6.73 -22.81 1.05
C LEU A 289 5.88 -23.32 -0.13
N ASN A 290 5.12 -22.45 -0.81
CA ASN A 290 4.30 -22.85 -1.94
C ASN A 290 5.10 -23.26 -3.18
N HIS A 291 6.31 -22.72 -3.36
CA HIS A 291 7.17 -23.03 -4.50
C HIS A 291 8.27 -24.06 -4.18
N LEU A 292 8.34 -24.56 -2.93
CA LEU A 292 9.21 -25.69 -2.62
C LEU A 292 8.68 -26.98 -3.26
N PRO A 293 9.58 -27.90 -3.71
CA PRO A 293 9.19 -29.21 -4.19
C PRO A 293 8.38 -29.99 -3.15
N SER A 294 7.38 -30.78 -3.60
CA SER A 294 6.45 -31.49 -2.73
C SER A 294 7.08 -32.43 -1.71
N HIS A 295 8.31 -32.92 -1.96
CA HIS A 295 9.07 -33.76 -1.04
C HIS A 295 9.74 -32.99 0.10
N VAL A 296 9.72 -31.66 0.08
CA VAL A 296 10.29 -30.77 1.13
C VAL A 296 9.20 -30.11 1.97
N ARG A 297 7.94 -30.13 1.46
CA ARG A 297 6.76 -29.60 2.15
C ARG A 297 6.30 -30.60 3.21
#